data_981fdd4db058efa8d7bb0707bc8cb69e
#
_entry.id   981fdd4db058efa8d7bb0707bc8cb69e
#
_cell.length_a   1.000
_cell.length_b   1.000
_cell.length_c   1.000
_cell.angle_alpha   90.00
_cell.angle_beta   90.00
_cell.angle_gamma   90.00
#
_symmetry.space_group_name_H-M   'P 1'
#
loop_
_entity.id
_entity.type
_entity.pdbx_description
1 polymer ?
#
loop_
_entity_poly.entity_id
_entity_poly.type
_entity_poly.pdbx_seq_one_letter_code
_entity_poly.pdbx_strand_id
1 'polypeptide(L)'
;MIAIIDLIKIDKKGGIIMKYEIVEIKEKTLVGLKARIKEDKTAYDTIWNLWKDLYSEKGVKNVKDRKNGNLMGVYYNYSNENGFEYDCLTGCEVKDTIDKIPEKMIKIQIPEGKYAKFVITGNPEKAVGEFWNKFWKELSKDFSDNRRYTYDFEEYITKDNYEISGESYENMEIHIYISIK
;
A
#
# COMPACT_ATOMS: atom_id res chain seq x y z
N MET A 1 6.83 -17.98 -16.59
CA MET A 1 8.09 -17.84 -15.81
C MET A 1 8.37 -16.35 -15.72
N ILE A 2 8.03 -15.72 -14.59
CA ILE A 2 8.23 -14.28 -14.39
C ILE A 2 9.71 -14.13 -14.04
N ALA A 3 10.46 -13.39 -14.84
CA ALA A 3 11.85 -13.06 -14.51
C ALA A 3 11.84 -12.10 -13.30
N ILE A 4 12.17 -12.59 -12.13
CA ILE A 4 12.42 -11.78 -10.96
C ILE A 4 13.79 -11.13 -11.20
N ILE A 5 13.79 -9.85 -11.55
CA ILE A 5 15.03 -9.07 -11.65
C ILE A 5 15.20 -8.36 -10.31
N ASP A 6 16.06 -8.93 -9.47
CA ASP A 6 16.50 -8.27 -8.24
C ASP A 6 17.33 -7.04 -8.59
N LEU A 7 16.75 -5.86 -8.47
CA LEU A 7 17.46 -4.60 -8.66
C LEU A 7 17.95 -4.07 -7.31
N ILE A 8 19.26 -4.07 -7.15
CA ILE A 8 19.92 -3.50 -5.96
C ILE A 8 20.45 -2.13 -6.34
N LYS A 9 19.99 -1.09 -5.65
CA LYS A 9 20.58 0.24 -5.80
C LYS A 9 21.68 0.44 -4.78
N ILE A 10 22.84 0.85 -5.27
CA ILE A 10 24.03 1.10 -4.45
C ILE A 10 24.30 2.61 -4.46
N ASP A 11 24.57 3.21 -3.30
CA ASP A 11 24.97 4.60 -3.19
C ASP A 11 26.43 4.83 -3.70
N LYS A 12 26.84 6.10 -3.77
CA LYS A 12 28.20 6.47 -4.22
C LYS A 12 29.33 5.93 -3.32
N LYS A 13 29.01 5.40 -2.13
CA LYS A 13 29.95 4.81 -1.18
C LYS A 13 29.88 3.28 -1.15
N GLY A 14 29.07 2.65 -2.02
CA GLY A 14 28.90 1.20 -2.10
C GLY A 14 27.85 0.64 -1.13
N GLY A 15 27.07 1.49 -0.43
CA GLY A 15 25.98 1.07 0.44
C GLY A 15 24.70 0.71 -0.32
N ILE A 16 23.99 -0.34 0.12
CA ILE A 16 22.70 -0.72 -0.45
C ILE A 16 21.66 0.32 0.00
N ILE A 17 21.09 1.06 -0.95
CA ILE A 17 20.05 2.06 -0.64
C ILE A 17 18.71 1.37 -0.38
N MET A 18 18.21 0.60 -1.34
CA MET A 18 16.97 -0.19 -1.26
C MET A 18 17.01 -1.31 -2.30
N LYS A 19 16.48 -2.46 -1.93
CA LYS A 19 16.30 -3.60 -2.85
C LYS A 19 14.85 -3.65 -3.28
N TYR A 20 14.60 -3.86 -4.58
CA TYR A 20 13.26 -4.09 -5.12
C TYR A 20 13.31 -5.09 -6.28
N GLU A 21 12.18 -5.67 -6.56
CA GLU A 21 11.96 -6.54 -7.72
C GLU A 21 10.88 -5.93 -8.63
N ILE A 22 10.97 -6.20 -9.94
CA ILE A 22 9.90 -5.84 -10.87
C ILE A 22 8.96 -7.04 -10.97
N VAL A 23 7.69 -6.81 -10.67
CA VAL A 23 6.65 -7.84 -10.69
C VAL A 23 5.47 -7.42 -11.56
N GLU A 24 4.79 -8.41 -12.13
CA GLU A 24 3.49 -8.21 -12.76
C GLU A 24 2.39 -8.61 -11.79
N ILE A 25 1.51 -7.66 -11.48
CA ILE A 25 0.38 -7.87 -10.59
C ILE A 25 -0.88 -8.06 -11.43
N LYS A 26 -1.64 -9.10 -11.13
CA LYS A 26 -2.98 -9.31 -11.66
C LYS A 26 -3.96 -8.31 -11.06
N GLU A 27 -5.05 -8.06 -11.75
CA GLU A 27 -6.13 -7.23 -11.25
C GLU A 27 -6.56 -7.67 -9.84
N LYS A 28 -6.77 -6.71 -8.95
CA LYS A 28 -7.23 -6.93 -7.58
C LYS A 28 -8.50 -6.13 -7.31
N THR A 29 -9.49 -6.78 -6.73
CA THR A 29 -10.71 -6.11 -6.22
C THR A 29 -10.56 -5.88 -4.73
N LEU A 30 -10.73 -4.64 -4.29
CA LEU A 30 -10.64 -4.24 -2.89
C LEU A 30 -11.94 -3.62 -2.40
N VAL A 31 -12.19 -3.82 -1.10
CA VAL A 31 -13.23 -3.11 -0.35
C VAL A 31 -12.60 -2.43 0.85
N GLY A 32 -12.94 -1.16 1.08
CA GLY A 32 -12.35 -0.39 2.17
C GLY A 32 -12.91 1.01 2.35
N LEU A 33 -12.37 1.70 3.34
CA LEU A 33 -12.66 3.10 3.66
C LEU A 33 -11.77 4.02 2.84
N LYS A 34 -12.33 5.11 2.34
CA LYS A 34 -11.61 6.06 1.48
C LYS A 34 -11.65 7.47 2.03
N ALA A 35 -10.55 8.20 1.86
CA ALA A 35 -10.49 9.65 2.01
C ALA A 35 -9.65 10.29 0.90
N ARG A 36 -9.94 11.56 0.58
CA ARG A 36 -9.04 12.41 -0.19
C ARG A 36 -7.97 12.97 0.73
N ILE A 37 -6.72 12.78 0.38
CA ILE A 37 -5.57 13.25 1.14
C ILE A 37 -4.97 14.46 0.41
N LYS A 38 -4.76 15.52 1.16
CA LYS A 38 -3.93 16.63 0.75
C LYS A 38 -2.58 16.51 1.43
N GLU A 39 -1.50 16.59 0.68
CA GLU A 39 -0.15 16.44 1.22
C GLU A 39 0.26 17.70 2.01
N ASP A 40 -0.29 17.79 3.21
CA ASP A 40 -0.02 18.84 4.19
C ASP A 40 0.06 18.22 5.61
N LYS A 41 0.09 19.07 6.63
CA LYS A 41 0.18 18.63 8.03
C LYS A 41 -0.96 17.73 8.51
N THR A 42 -2.07 17.62 7.78
CA THR A 42 -3.24 16.80 8.14
C THR A 42 -3.22 15.41 7.50
N ALA A 43 -2.32 15.17 6.53
CA ALA A 43 -2.25 13.91 5.77
C ALA A 43 -2.11 12.69 6.69
N TYR A 44 -1.15 12.75 7.61
CA TYR A 44 -0.89 11.66 8.55
C TYR A 44 -2.11 11.33 9.41
N ASP A 45 -2.72 12.34 10.03
CA ASP A 45 -3.88 12.13 10.91
C ASP A 45 -5.08 11.58 10.13
N THR A 46 -5.27 12.01 8.89
CA THR A 46 -6.36 11.52 8.03
C THR A 46 -6.16 10.04 7.69
N ILE A 47 -4.96 9.64 7.29
CA ILE A 47 -4.63 8.24 6.98
C ILE A 47 -4.73 7.38 8.25
N TRP A 48 -4.22 7.89 9.39
CA TRP A 48 -4.31 7.19 10.66
C TRP A 48 -5.75 6.93 11.09
N ASN A 49 -6.64 7.91 10.91
CA ASN A 49 -8.05 7.74 11.22
C ASN A 49 -8.73 6.70 10.31
N LEU A 50 -8.37 6.62 9.01
CA LEU A 50 -8.86 5.54 8.13
C LEU A 50 -8.47 4.16 8.68
N TRP A 51 -7.24 3.98 9.13
CA TRP A 51 -6.79 2.72 9.73
C TRP A 51 -7.54 2.40 11.03
N LYS A 52 -7.72 3.38 11.92
CA LYS A 52 -8.50 3.21 13.16
C LYS A 52 -9.94 2.78 12.88
N ASP A 53 -10.59 3.43 11.91
CA ASP A 53 -11.95 3.11 11.54
C ASP A 53 -12.04 1.71 10.89
N LEU A 54 -11.04 1.32 10.09
CA LEU A 54 -10.96 -0.02 9.51
C LEU A 54 -10.85 -1.11 10.58
N TYR A 55 -10.12 -0.87 11.66
CA TYR A 55 -9.98 -1.81 12.79
C TYR A 55 -11.16 -1.79 13.77
N SER A 56 -12.07 -0.84 13.64
CA SER A 56 -13.24 -0.75 14.51
C SER A 56 -14.18 -1.95 14.33
N GLU A 57 -15.13 -2.12 15.26
CA GLU A 57 -16.13 -3.19 15.17
C GLU A 57 -16.96 -3.16 13.87
N LYS A 58 -17.13 -1.97 13.28
CA LYS A 58 -17.85 -1.79 12.00
C LYS A 58 -16.94 -1.84 10.78
N GLY A 59 -15.68 -2.14 10.97
CA GLY A 59 -14.65 -2.10 9.94
C GLY A 59 -14.48 -3.42 9.20
N VAL A 60 -13.21 -3.82 9.02
CA VAL A 60 -12.80 -4.94 8.18
C VAL A 60 -13.43 -6.29 8.57
N LYS A 61 -13.80 -6.49 9.84
CA LYS A 61 -14.47 -7.72 10.32
C LYS A 61 -15.81 -7.98 9.62
N ASN A 62 -16.45 -6.93 9.11
CA ASN A 62 -17.72 -7.03 8.40
C ASN A 62 -17.57 -7.26 6.89
N VAL A 63 -16.36 -7.19 6.36
CA VAL A 63 -16.11 -7.52 4.96
C VAL A 63 -16.09 -9.03 4.80
N LYS A 64 -17.06 -9.56 4.05
CA LYS A 64 -17.12 -10.97 3.68
C LYS A 64 -16.30 -11.23 2.41
N ASP A 65 -16.11 -12.48 2.09
CA ASP A 65 -15.45 -12.91 0.84
C ASP A 65 -14.04 -12.35 0.64
N ARG A 66 -13.31 -12.09 1.73
CA ARG A 66 -11.91 -11.72 1.66
C ARG A 66 -11.08 -12.86 1.07
N LYS A 67 -10.11 -12.53 0.23
CA LYS A 67 -9.21 -13.54 -0.38
C LYS A 67 -8.21 -14.10 0.62
N ASN A 68 -7.78 -13.27 1.58
CA ASN A 68 -6.81 -13.63 2.62
C ASN A 68 -6.96 -12.73 3.85
N GLY A 69 -6.04 -12.83 4.81
CA GLY A 69 -5.99 -12.00 6.00
C GLY A 69 -5.35 -10.64 5.84
N ASN A 70 -4.67 -10.41 4.72
CA ASN A 70 -3.89 -9.20 4.53
C ASN A 70 -4.76 -7.95 4.47
N LEU A 71 -4.24 -6.86 5.02
CA LEU A 71 -4.80 -5.53 4.85
C LEU A 71 -3.97 -4.74 3.83
N MET A 72 -4.61 -3.75 3.23
CA MET A 72 -3.96 -2.94 2.19
C MET A 72 -4.24 -1.46 2.41
N GLY A 73 -3.19 -0.65 2.21
CA GLY A 73 -3.28 0.79 2.01
C GLY A 73 -3.04 1.11 0.53
N VAL A 74 -3.97 1.80 -0.13
CA VAL A 74 -3.90 2.06 -1.57
C VAL A 74 -3.94 3.54 -1.84
N TYR A 75 -3.00 4.04 -2.64
CA TYR A 75 -2.84 5.44 -3.02
C TYR A 75 -3.04 5.57 -4.52
N TYR A 76 -4.02 6.38 -4.93
CA TYR A 76 -4.39 6.50 -6.34
C TYR A 76 -5.05 7.84 -6.63
N ASN A 77 -5.43 8.08 -7.88
CA ASN A 77 -6.10 9.31 -8.31
C ASN A 77 -5.29 10.58 -7.92
N TYR A 78 -4.00 10.55 -8.23
CA TYR A 78 -3.06 11.64 -7.95
C TYR A 78 -3.39 12.90 -8.76
N SER A 79 -3.29 14.06 -8.13
CA SER A 79 -3.52 15.38 -8.73
C SER A 79 -2.54 16.41 -8.17
N ASN A 80 -2.21 17.42 -8.98
CA ASN A 80 -1.40 18.57 -8.60
C ASN A 80 -2.16 19.90 -8.79
N GLU A 81 -3.46 19.86 -9.06
CA GLU A 81 -4.24 21.07 -9.38
C GLU A 81 -4.33 22.07 -8.21
N ASN A 82 -4.42 21.55 -6.98
CA ASN A 82 -4.50 22.35 -5.74
C ASN A 82 -3.41 22.00 -4.72
N GLY A 83 -2.20 21.68 -5.21
CA GLY A 83 -1.16 21.03 -4.46
C GLY A 83 -1.18 19.51 -4.71
N PHE A 84 -0.25 18.79 -4.11
CA PHE A 84 -0.21 17.34 -4.30
C PHE A 84 -1.31 16.66 -3.47
N GLU A 85 -2.23 16.02 -4.16
CA GLU A 85 -3.37 15.33 -3.56
C GLU A 85 -3.52 13.93 -4.16
N TYR A 86 -4.10 13.01 -3.39
CA TYR A 86 -4.40 11.65 -3.82
C TYR A 86 -5.57 11.06 -3.01
N ASP A 87 -6.21 10.03 -3.54
CA ASP A 87 -7.14 9.21 -2.77
C ASP A 87 -6.35 8.14 -2.01
N CYS A 88 -6.68 7.95 -0.73
CA CYS A 88 -6.19 6.86 0.09
C CYS A 88 -7.36 5.94 0.45
N LEU A 89 -7.19 4.63 0.25
CA LEU A 89 -8.11 3.60 0.69
C LEU A 89 -7.41 2.65 1.62
N THR A 90 -7.97 2.42 2.81
CA THR A 90 -7.56 1.33 3.70
C THR A 90 -8.60 0.22 3.65
N GLY A 91 -8.18 -1.02 3.42
CA GLY A 91 -9.13 -2.12 3.21
C GLY A 91 -8.49 -3.48 3.05
N CYS A 92 -9.16 -4.37 2.34
CA CYS A 92 -8.68 -5.72 2.07
C CYS A 92 -9.07 -6.19 0.67
N GLU A 93 -8.32 -7.16 0.15
CA GLU A 93 -8.66 -7.82 -1.12
C GLU A 93 -9.83 -8.79 -0.92
N VAL A 94 -10.78 -8.73 -1.84
CA VAL A 94 -12.00 -9.54 -1.84
C VAL A 94 -12.15 -10.32 -3.14
N LYS A 95 -13.03 -11.32 -3.14
CA LYS A 95 -13.45 -11.97 -4.38
C LYS A 95 -14.22 -11.00 -5.27
N ASP A 96 -14.04 -11.11 -6.57
CA ASP A 96 -14.68 -10.21 -7.55
C ASP A 96 -16.21 -10.29 -7.50
N THR A 97 -16.74 -11.43 -7.01
CA THR A 97 -18.17 -11.73 -6.86
C THR A 97 -18.82 -11.09 -5.64
N ILE A 98 -18.08 -10.29 -4.85
CA ILE A 98 -18.66 -9.64 -3.66
C ILE A 98 -19.85 -8.75 -4.06
N ASP A 99 -21.00 -8.98 -3.45
CA ASP A 99 -22.28 -8.27 -3.69
C ASP A 99 -22.66 -7.33 -2.54
N LYS A 100 -22.19 -7.60 -1.32
CA LYS A 100 -22.51 -6.81 -0.12
C LYS A 100 -21.29 -6.11 0.42
N ILE A 101 -21.29 -4.79 0.29
CA ILE A 101 -20.23 -3.92 0.80
C ILE A 101 -20.72 -3.28 2.09
N PRO A 102 -19.94 -3.31 3.19
CA PRO A 102 -20.30 -2.64 4.43
C PRO A 102 -20.59 -1.14 4.21
N GLU A 103 -21.50 -0.61 5.03
CA GLU A 103 -21.80 0.83 5.02
C GLU A 103 -20.51 1.66 5.16
N LYS A 104 -20.41 2.77 4.42
CA LYS A 104 -19.27 3.67 4.35
C LYS A 104 -18.02 3.12 3.63
N MET A 105 -18.01 1.85 3.26
CA MET A 105 -16.95 1.30 2.42
C MET A 105 -17.26 1.44 0.94
N ILE A 106 -16.23 1.44 0.12
CA ILE A 106 -16.34 1.43 -1.35
C ILE A 106 -15.59 0.24 -1.92
N LYS A 107 -15.95 -0.15 -3.13
CA LYS A 107 -15.22 -1.12 -3.93
C LYS A 107 -14.39 -0.40 -4.97
N ILE A 108 -13.11 -0.79 -5.11
CA ILE A 108 -12.22 -0.35 -6.18
C ILE A 108 -11.58 -1.54 -6.86
N GLN A 109 -11.05 -1.31 -8.07
CA GLN A 109 -10.21 -2.28 -8.77
C GLN A 109 -8.84 -1.66 -9.01
N ILE A 110 -7.80 -2.37 -8.57
CA ILE A 110 -6.42 -2.09 -8.97
C ILE A 110 -6.20 -2.86 -10.27
N PRO A 111 -5.94 -2.18 -11.39
CA PRO A 111 -5.75 -2.86 -12.67
C PRO A 111 -4.45 -3.68 -12.67
N GLU A 112 -4.40 -4.68 -13.52
CA GLU A 112 -3.16 -5.41 -13.78
C GLU A 112 -2.07 -4.47 -14.29
N GLY A 113 -0.82 -4.78 -13.97
CA GLY A 113 0.32 -3.96 -14.41
C GLY A 113 1.64 -4.34 -13.79
N LYS A 114 2.66 -3.58 -14.16
CA LYS A 114 4.01 -3.72 -13.63
C LYS A 114 4.21 -2.84 -12.40
N TYR A 115 4.91 -3.38 -11.43
CA TYR A 115 5.20 -2.70 -10.17
C TYR A 115 6.66 -2.97 -9.76
N ALA A 116 7.27 -1.95 -9.18
CA ALA A 116 8.46 -2.14 -8.34
C ALA A 116 7.98 -2.53 -6.95
N LYS A 117 8.30 -3.76 -6.53
CA LYS A 117 7.93 -4.32 -5.24
C LYS A 117 9.09 -4.24 -4.28
N PHE A 118 8.88 -3.64 -3.15
CA PHE A 118 9.78 -3.59 -2.00
C PHE A 118 9.23 -4.44 -0.88
N VAL A 119 10.12 -5.11 -0.14
CA VAL A 119 9.75 -5.85 1.07
C VAL A 119 10.47 -5.20 2.25
N ILE A 120 9.69 -4.78 3.24
CA ILE A 120 10.20 -4.23 4.48
C ILE A 120 9.65 -5.03 5.66
N THR A 121 10.33 -4.95 6.80
CA THR A 121 9.89 -5.61 8.03
C THR A 121 10.01 -4.63 9.19
N GLY A 122 9.03 -4.63 10.08
CA GLY A 122 9.04 -3.82 11.28
C GLY A 122 7.65 -3.41 11.75
N ASN A 123 7.63 -2.54 12.75
CA ASN A 123 6.39 -1.92 13.19
C ASN A 123 5.80 -1.05 12.07
N PRO A 124 4.57 -1.32 11.60
CA PRO A 124 3.96 -0.63 10.45
C PRO A 124 3.98 0.90 10.57
N GLU A 125 3.69 1.44 11.75
CA GLU A 125 3.62 2.89 11.97
C GLU A 125 4.96 3.59 11.73
N LYS A 126 6.06 2.89 11.96
CA LYS A 126 7.42 3.41 11.77
C LYS A 126 8.00 3.03 10.42
N ALA A 127 7.96 1.73 10.10
CA ALA A 127 8.62 1.18 8.93
C ALA A 127 8.09 1.75 7.62
N VAL A 128 6.77 1.96 7.52
CA VAL A 128 6.14 2.54 6.33
C VAL A 128 6.51 4.01 6.16
N GLY A 129 6.44 4.80 7.24
CA GLY A 129 6.85 6.19 7.19
C GLY A 129 8.34 6.36 6.84
N GLU A 130 9.21 5.54 7.40
CA GLU A 130 10.65 5.52 7.08
C GLU A 130 10.89 5.13 5.63
N PHE A 131 10.17 4.12 5.12
CA PHE A 131 10.24 3.73 3.71
C PHE A 131 9.89 4.88 2.79
N TRP A 132 8.71 5.52 2.96
CA TRP A 132 8.27 6.61 2.09
C TRP A 132 9.21 7.81 2.16
N ASN A 133 9.69 8.19 3.35
CA ASN A 133 10.69 9.25 3.50
C ASN A 133 11.97 8.94 2.73
N LYS A 134 12.47 7.71 2.81
CA LYS A 134 13.66 7.28 2.09
C LYS A 134 13.41 7.19 0.59
N PHE A 135 12.27 6.64 0.17
CA PHE A 135 11.88 6.56 -1.23
C PHE A 135 11.88 7.95 -1.89
N TRP A 136 11.22 8.92 -1.28
CA TRP A 136 11.12 10.27 -1.84
C TRP A 136 12.46 10.98 -1.89
N LYS A 137 13.32 10.80 -0.93
CA LYS A 137 14.65 11.44 -0.87
C LYS A 137 15.66 10.83 -1.84
N GLU A 138 15.65 9.52 -1.99
CA GLU A 138 16.74 8.78 -2.61
C GLU A 138 16.37 8.13 -3.96
N LEU A 139 15.13 7.67 -4.12
CA LEU A 139 14.71 6.87 -5.26
C LEU A 139 13.74 7.58 -6.21
N SER A 140 12.98 8.56 -5.74
CA SER A 140 11.91 9.17 -6.54
C SER A 140 12.39 9.73 -7.87
N LYS A 141 13.61 10.27 -7.92
CA LYS A 141 14.22 10.81 -9.15
C LYS A 141 14.50 9.72 -10.18
N ASP A 142 14.95 8.54 -9.74
CA ASP A 142 15.27 7.42 -10.63
C ASP A 142 13.99 6.75 -11.17
N PHE A 143 12.90 6.85 -10.41
CA PHE A 143 11.59 6.38 -10.83
C PHE A 143 10.80 7.41 -11.63
N SER A 144 11.22 8.70 -11.68
CA SER A 144 10.44 9.78 -12.28
C SER A 144 9.98 9.48 -13.70
N ASP A 145 10.85 8.91 -14.53
CA ASP A 145 10.55 8.61 -15.94
C ASP A 145 9.73 7.32 -16.12
N ASN A 146 9.76 6.42 -15.15
CA ASN A 146 9.11 5.11 -15.20
C ASN A 146 7.86 5.01 -14.33
N ARG A 147 7.62 5.95 -13.41
CA ARG A 147 6.47 5.93 -12.54
C ARG A 147 5.19 6.25 -13.29
N ARG A 148 4.11 5.48 -13.05
CA ARG A 148 2.82 5.67 -13.71
C ARG A 148 1.88 6.60 -12.96
N TYR A 149 2.02 6.73 -11.64
CA TYR A 149 1.10 7.47 -10.77
C TYR A 149 -0.37 7.01 -10.92
N THR A 150 -0.57 5.70 -11.08
CA THR A 150 -1.91 5.11 -11.16
C THR A 150 -2.35 4.60 -9.80
N TYR A 151 -1.81 3.46 -9.37
CA TYR A 151 -2.09 2.85 -8.08
C TYR A 151 -0.77 2.43 -7.45
N ASP A 152 -0.43 3.01 -6.31
CA ASP A 152 0.63 2.50 -5.45
C ASP A 152 -0.04 1.90 -4.22
N PHE A 153 0.51 0.84 -3.64
CA PHE A 153 -0.13 0.21 -2.50
C PHE A 153 0.84 -0.52 -1.59
N GLU A 154 0.42 -0.66 -0.35
CA GLU A 154 1.05 -1.44 0.70
C GLU A 154 0.17 -2.65 0.99
N GLU A 155 0.79 -3.82 1.15
CA GLU A 155 0.13 -5.04 1.58
C GLU A 155 0.78 -5.51 2.88
N TYR A 156 0.02 -5.51 3.95
CA TYR A 156 0.43 -5.91 5.30
C TYR A 156 0.17 -7.39 5.47
N ILE A 157 1.24 -8.19 5.54
CA ILE A 157 1.17 -9.64 5.52
C ILE A 157 0.80 -10.16 6.91
N THR A 158 -0.37 -10.74 7.03
CA THR A 158 -0.84 -11.36 8.26
C THR A 158 -0.69 -12.87 8.17
N LYS A 159 -0.05 -13.48 9.16
CA LYS A 159 0.18 -14.94 9.18
C LYS A 159 -1.08 -15.72 9.53
N ASP A 160 -1.99 -15.15 10.35
CA ASP A 160 -3.22 -15.79 10.80
C ASP A 160 -4.35 -14.76 10.95
N ASN A 161 -5.51 -15.10 10.43
CA ASN A 161 -6.86 -14.54 10.64
C ASN A 161 -7.00 -13.17 11.33
N TYR A 162 -6.35 -12.11 10.78
CA TYR A 162 -6.63 -10.70 11.09
C TYR A 162 -6.21 -10.16 12.46
N GLU A 163 -5.64 -10.94 13.34
CA GLU A 163 -5.13 -10.44 14.61
C GLU A 163 -3.69 -9.96 14.46
N ILE A 164 -3.55 -8.66 14.28
CA ILE A 164 -2.27 -7.99 14.31
C ILE A 164 -2.08 -7.51 15.75
N SER A 165 -1.26 -8.19 16.52
CA SER A 165 -0.96 -7.79 17.90
C SER A 165 0.41 -8.31 18.38
N GLY A 166 0.98 -7.63 19.34
CA GLY A 166 2.20 -8.05 20.02
C GLY A 166 3.43 -8.16 19.12
N GLU A 167 4.20 -9.24 19.25
CA GLU A 167 5.46 -9.45 18.52
C GLU A 167 5.28 -9.49 17.01
N SER A 168 4.14 -9.98 16.52
CA SER A 168 3.82 -9.99 15.08
C SER A 168 3.63 -8.59 14.51
N TYR A 169 3.16 -7.63 15.31
CA TYR A 169 3.02 -6.24 14.91
C TYR A 169 4.39 -5.54 14.83
N GLU A 170 5.28 -5.80 15.79
CA GLU A 170 6.62 -5.20 15.80
C GLU A 170 7.54 -5.71 14.67
N ASN A 171 7.25 -6.90 14.11
CA ASN A 171 8.03 -7.56 13.08
C ASN A 171 7.20 -7.92 11.84
N MET A 172 6.23 -7.06 11.49
CA MET A 172 5.36 -7.32 10.35
C MET A 172 6.12 -7.22 9.03
N GLU A 173 5.89 -8.18 8.15
CA GLU A 173 6.32 -8.09 6.76
C GLU A 173 5.32 -7.23 5.98
N ILE A 174 5.82 -6.24 5.26
CA ILE A 174 5.01 -5.30 4.48
C ILE A 174 5.59 -5.25 3.07
N HIS A 175 4.75 -5.51 2.09
CA HIS A 175 5.08 -5.38 0.68
C HIS A 175 4.58 -4.04 0.15
N ILE A 176 5.48 -3.25 -0.44
CA ILE A 176 5.14 -1.95 -1.00
C ILE A 176 5.32 -2.00 -2.51
N TYR A 177 4.29 -1.61 -3.23
CA TYR A 177 4.22 -1.68 -4.68
C TYR A 177 4.08 -0.28 -5.27
N ILE A 178 5.02 0.08 -6.14
CA ILE A 178 5.04 1.36 -6.86
C ILE A 178 4.74 1.08 -8.33
N SER A 179 3.69 1.69 -8.87
CA SER A 179 3.27 1.50 -10.26
C SER A 179 4.31 2.04 -11.24
N ILE A 180 4.72 1.23 -12.23
CA ILE A 180 5.70 1.57 -13.26
C ILE A 180 5.18 1.29 -14.67
N LYS A 181 5.83 1.89 -15.69
CA LYS A 181 5.52 1.70 -17.12
C LYS A 181 5.92 0.34 -17.65
#